data_117ff0baa0b7770e61551a9f1cddda81
#
_entry.id   117ff0baa0b7770e61551a9f1cddda81
#
_cell.length_a   1.000
_cell.length_b   1.000
_cell.length_c   1.000
_cell.angle_alpha   90.00
_cell.angle_beta   90.00
_cell.angle_gamma   90.00
#
_symmetry.space_group_name_H-M   'P 1'
#
loop_
_entity.id
_entity.type
_entity.pdbx_description
1 polymer ?
#
loop_
_entity_poly.entity_id
_entity_poly.type
_entity_poly.pdbx_seq_one_letter_code
_entity_poly.pdbx_strand_id
1 'polypeptide(L)'
;MIEVTRTQLLPGVHLTAVQTQKFKSSVLGMQFLLPLAREQAALHALLPMVLRRGTAEHPDMESLSAVLDELYGGSLEPTVRKKGETQCVGFVGSFLDDAYTLDGSAVLEPSAALLGELVLRPYTRDGAFCPDYTRQERENLVTRIRAQVNDKRQYAQVRVVAEMCAGEPFGVDKLGDEASAAAITPQKLWDCYQQVLRTAPIEFYYCGSAPLERVRAAVQAIVDGLPAGERAPLARPEKGNAPAQPCRVEEALDVTQGKLAMGFRTGIDAWDEDYPALMLLLSLIHIS
;
A
#
# COMPACT_ATOMS: atom_id res chain seq x y z
N MET A 1 8.69 8.53 -26.18
CA MET A 1 7.21 8.63 -26.00
C MET A 1 6.92 7.85 -24.71
N ILE A 2 5.94 8.25 -23.92
CA ILE A 2 5.49 7.47 -22.76
C ILE A 2 4.23 6.75 -23.21
N GLU A 3 4.24 5.43 -23.11
CA GLU A 3 3.09 4.58 -23.41
C GLU A 3 2.58 3.97 -22.10
N VAL A 4 1.28 4.06 -21.87
CA VAL A 4 0.62 3.51 -20.70
C VAL A 4 -0.39 2.48 -21.16
N THR A 5 -0.20 1.24 -20.73
CA THR A 5 -1.09 0.13 -21.06
C THR A 5 -1.60 -0.52 -19.79
N ARG A 6 -2.92 -0.75 -19.72
CA ARG A 6 -3.53 -1.53 -18.64
C ARG A 6 -4.14 -2.80 -19.20
N THR A 7 -3.74 -3.94 -18.65
CA THR A 7 -4.15 -5.29 -19.09
C THR A 7 -4.72 -6.07 -17.91
N GLN A 8 -5.82 -6.77 -18.14
CA GLN A 8 -6.35 -7.74 -17.19
C GLN A 8 -5.62 -9.08 -17.37
N LEU A 9 -4.99 -9.59 -16.31
CA LEU A 9 -4.29 -10.89 -16.31
C LEU A 9 -5.22 -12.04 -15.90
N LEU A 10 -6.05 -11.81 -14.87
CA LEU A 10 -7.15 -12.65 -14.41
C LEU A 10 -8.30 -11.77 -13.95
N PRO A 11 -9.52 -12.30 -13.74
CA PRO A 11 -10.59 -11.54 -13.08
C PRO A 11 -10.11 -10.96 -11.75
N GLY A 12 -10.20 -9.62 -11.61
CA GLY A 12 -9.72 -8.88 -10.44
C GLY A 12 -8.20 -8.73 -10.32
N VAL A 13 -7.40 -9.14 -11.33
CA VAL A 13 -5.94 -8.97 -11.36
C VAL A 13 -5.54 -8.19 -12.62
N HIS A 14 -4.90 -7.04 -12.43
CA HIS A 14 -4.50 -6.16 -13.53
C HIS A 14 -3.01 -5.83 -13.48
N LEU A 15 -2.46 -5.55 -14.65
CA LEU A 15 -1.12 -4.97 -14.84
C LEU A 15 -1.27 -3.59 -15.50
N THR A 16 -0.72 -2.57 -14.87
CA THR A 16 -0.51 -1.26 -15.50
C THR A 16 0.98 -1.09 -15.79
N ALA A 17 1.33 -1.04 -17.07
CA ALA A 17 2.70 -0.83 -17.52
C ALA A 17 2.87 0.55 -18.13
N VAL A 18 3.88 1.29 -17.66
CA VAL A 18 4.34 2.57 -18.19
C VAL A 18 5.69 2.36 -18.87
N GLN A 19 5.68 2.30 -20.20
CA GLN A 19 6.91 2.09 -20.95
C GLN A 19 7.61 3.42 -21.22
N THR A 20 8.86 3.52 -20.76
CA THR A 20 9.67 4.74 -20.92
C THR A 20 11.15 4.44 -20.78
N GLN A 21 11.97 5.14 -21.55
CA GLN A 21 13.44 5.10 -21.50
C GLN A 21 14.03 6.32 -20.76
N LYS A 22 13.21 7.09 -20.05
CA LYS A 22 13.66 8.31 -19.39
C LYS A 22 14.50 8.07 -18.14
N PHE A 23 14.37 6.90 -17.53
CA PHE A 23 14.98 6.58 -16.24
C PHE A 23 15.97 5.45 -16.39
N LYS A 24 17.00 5.45 -15.55
CA LYS A 24 17.99 4.37 -15.46
C LYS A 24 17.53 3.23 -14.51
N SER A 25 16.45 3.45 -13.80
CA SER A 25 15.81 2.47 -12.93
C SER A 25 14.43 2.13 -13.41
N SER A 26 14.02 0.91 -13.21
CA SER A 26 12.66 0.44 -13.37
C SER A 26 11.97 0.33 -12.01
N VAL A 27 10.66 0.43 -12.01
CA VAL A 27 9.81 0.22 -10.83
C VAL A 27 8.89 -0.95 -11.11
N LEU A 28 8.86 -1.91 -10.18
CA LEU A 28 7.91 -3.02 -10.18
C LEU A 28 7.17 -3.04 -8.85
N GLY A 29 5.85 -3.14 -8.88
CA GLY A 29 5.05 -3.21 -7.67
C GLY A 29 3.86 -4.15 -7.80
N MET A 30 3.40 -4.64 -6.65
CA MET A 30 2.18 -5.42 -6.51
C MET A 30 1.42 -4.94 -5.29
N GLN A 31 0.14 -4.66 -5.46
CA GLN A 31 -0.71 -4.18 -4.37
C GLN A 31 -2.03 -4.96 -4.32
N PHE A 32 -2.41 -5.34 -3.14
CA PHE A 32 -3.75 -5.79 -2.81
C PHE A 32 -4.63 -4.58 -2.51
N LEU A 33 -5.81 -4.55 -3.11
CA LEU A 33 -6.80 -3.51 -2.86
C LEU A 33 -7.83 -4.05 -1.86
N LEU A 34 -7.91 -3.42 -0.70
CA LEU A 34 -8.72 -3.89 0.42
C LEU A 34 -9.69 -2.81 0.87
N PRO A 35 -10.89 -3.17 1.33
CA PRO A 35 -11.78 -2.19 1.93
C PRO A 35 -11.12 -1.64 3.21
N LEU A 36 -11.20 -0.33 3.38
CA LEU A 36 -10.69 0.31 4.58
C LEU A 36 -11.73 0.17 5.70
N ALA A 37 -11.50 -0.79 6.59
CA ALA A 37 -12.36 -1.08 7.73
C ALA A 37 -11.56 -1.00 9.02
N ARG A 38 -12.15 -0.41 10.07
CA ARG A 38 -11.47 -0.15 11.35
C ARG A 38 -10.89 -1.42 11.98
N GLU A 39 -11.65 -2.50 11.93
CA GLU A 39 -11.28 -3.78 12.56
C GLU A 39 -10.15 -4.51 11.81
N GLN A 40 -9.92 -4.17 10.54
CA GLN A 40 -8.97 -4.87 9.67
C GLN A 40 -7.77 -4.01 9.27
N ALA A 41 -7.87 -2.68 9.39
CA ALA A 41 -6.85 -1.77 8.89
C ALA A 41 -5.45 -2.06 9.43
N ALA A 42 -5.32 -2.36 10.74
CA ALA A 42 -4.04 -2.71 11.36
C ALA A 42 -3.51 -4.07 10.88
N LEU A 43 -4.38 -5.08 10.71
CA LEU A 43 -4.01 -6.40 10.16
C LEU A 43 -3.45 -6.27 8.75
N HIS A 44 -4.17 -5.55 7.89
CA HIS A 44 -3.74 -5.30 6.52
C HIS A 44 -2.43 -4.50 6.47
N ALA A 45 -2.27 -3.51 7.34
CA ALA A 45 -1.04 -2.71 7.40
C ALA A 45 0.17 -3.52 7.86
N LEU A 46 -0.01 -4.47 8.78
CA LEU A 46 1.06 -5.31 9.29
C LEU A 46 1.53 -6.36 8.27
N LEU A 47 0.63 -6.83 7.42
CA LEU A 47 0.87 -7.94 6.50
C LEU A 47 2.15 -7.76 5.64
N PRO A 48 2.32 -6.70 4.84
CA PRO A 48 3.50 -6.56 3.99
C PRO A 48 4.79 -6.36 4.83
N MET A 49 4.69 -5.86 6.05
CA MET A 49 5.85 -5.69 6.94
C MET A 49 6.38 -7.05 7.41
N VAL A 50 5.50 -7.97 7.78
CA VAL A 50 5.88 -9.33 8.20
C VAL A 50 6.35 -10.15 7.01
N LEU A 51 5.71 -10.04 5.84
CA LEU A 51 6.14 -10.70 4.62
C LEU A 51 7.58 -10.31 4.22
N ARG A 52 7.98 -9.05 4.43
CA ARG A 52 9.33 -8.55 4.13
C ARG A 52 10.42 -9.11 5.04
N ARG A 53 10.04 -9.77 6.15
CA ARG A 53 11.03 -10.30 7.12
C ARG A 53 11.74 -11.57 6.67
N GLY A 54 11.17 -12.30 5.73
CA GLY A 54 11.77 -13.51 5.18
C GLY A 54 10.79 -14.34 4.36
N THR A 55 11.35 -15.22 3.57
CA THR A 55 10.66 -16.16 2.72
C THR A 55 11.08 -17.60 3.06
N ALA A 56 10.47 -18.58 2.41
CA ALA A 56 10.87 -19.97 2.57
C ALA A 56 12.31 -20.25 2.10
N GLU A 57 12.80 -19.50 1.09
CA GLU A 57 14.15 -19.64 0.54
C GLU A 57 15.14 -18.69 1.23
N HIS A 58 14.69 -17.50 1.62
CA HIS A 58 15.48 -16.46 2.27
C HIS A 58 14.84 -16.14 3.64
N PRO A 59 15.17 -16.92 4.69
CA PRO A 59 14.40 -16.91 5.95
C PRO A 59 14.55 -15.64 6.79
N ASP A 60 15.45 -14.74 6.44
CA ASP A 60 15.75 -13.52 7.18
C ASP A 60 16.06 -12.33 6.27
N MET A 61 16.20 -11.15 6.88
CA MET A 61 16.48 -9.91 6.15
C MET A 61 17.90 -9.85 5.58
N GLU A 62 18.87 -10.55 6.14
CA GLU A 62 20.24 -10.59 5.66
C GLU A 62 20.30 -11.33 4.32
N SER A 63 19.70 -12.52 4.23
CA SER A 63 19.62 -13.30 3.00
C SER A 63 18.81 -12.59 1.92
N LEU A 64 17.71 -11.91 2.28
CA LEU A 64 16.95 -11.09 1.32
C LEU A 64 17.76 -9.89 0.83
N SER A 65 18.57 -9.26 1.70
CA SER A 65 19.41 -8.13 1.31
C SER A 65 20.52 -8.57 0.36
N ALA A 66 21.10 -9.76 0.58
CA ALA A 66 22.10 -10.31 -0.33
C ALA A 66 21.56 -10.50 -1.76
N VAL A 67 20.30 -11.00 -1.90
CA VAL A 67 19.64 -11.10 -3.22
C VAL A 67 19.44 -9.73 -3.85
N LEU A 68 19.03 -8.71 -3.07
CA LEU A 68 18.86 -7.36 -3.59
C LEU A 68 20.18 -6.72 -4.00
N ASP A 69 21.28 -7.02 -3.30
CA ASP A 69 22.63 -6.57 -3.67
C ASP A 69 23.07 -7.20 -4.99
N GLU A 70 22.79 -8.50 -5.22
CA GLU A 70 23.02 -9.18 -6.51
C GLU A 70 22.19 -8.57 -7.64
N LEU A 71 21.04 -7.97 -7.32
CA LEU A 71 20.20 -7.22 -8.25
C LEU A 71 20.61 -5.72 -8.33
N TYR A 72 21.91 -5.45 -8.32
CA TYR A 72 22.51 -4.11 -8.42
C TYR A 72 22.07 -3.15 -7.31
N GLY A 73 21.90 -3.66 -6.08
CA GLY A 73 21.44 -2.83 -4.95
C GLY A 73 19.98 -2.39 -5.10
N GLY A 74 19.15 -3.22 -5.72
CA GLY A 74 17.72 -2.97 -5.84
C GLY A 74 17.02 -2.86 -4.49
N SER A 75 15.85 -2.26 -4.49
CA SER A 75 15.00 -2.18 -3.30
C SER A 75 13.63 -2.81 -3.55
N LEU A 76 13.07 -3.44 -2.52
CA LEU A 76 11.71 -3.99 -2.55
C LEU A 76 11.07 -3.75 -1.17
N GLU A 77 10.24 -2.70 -1.09
CA GLU A 77 9.77 -2.15 0.18
C GLU A 77 8.26 -2.38 0.38
N PRO A 78 7.85 -2.71 1.62
CA PRO A 78 6.44 -2.81 1.96
C PRO A 78 5.76 -1.45 1.88
N THR A 79 4.56 -1.41 1.32
CA THR A 79 3.77 -0.20 1.20
C THR A 79 2.38 -0.36 1.80
N VAL A 80 1.93 0.68 2.50
CA VAL A 80 0.56 0.82 3.01
C VAL A 80 0.08 2.21 2.64
N ARG A 81 -0.87 2.28 1.72
CA ARG A 81 -1.43 3.54 1.22
C ARG A 81 -2.95 3.54 1.38
N LYS A 82 -3.51 4.74 1.41
CA LYS A 82 -4.96 4.98 1.39
C LYS A 82 -5.31 5.75 0.14
N LYS A 83 -6.30 5.25 -0.60
CA LYS A 83 -6.89 5.94 -1.75
C LYS A 83 -8.41 5.93 -1.60
N GLY A 84 -8.97 7.06 -1.21
CA GLY A 84 -10.37 7.11 -0.80
C GLY A 84 -10.63 6.13 0.35
N GLU A 85 -11.58 5.25 0.17
CA GLU A 85 -11.95 4.20 1.12
C GLU A 85 -11.22 2.87 0.89
N THR A 86 -10.22 2.87 0.02
CA THR A 86 -9.41 1.68 -0.28
C THR A 86 -8.07 1.75 0.42
N GLN A 87 -7.75 0.69 1.15
CA GLN A 87 -6.41 0.44 1.66
C GLN A 87 -5.64 -0.38 0.62
N CYS A 88 -4.52 0.18 0.13
CA CYS A 88 -3.62 -0.47 -0.82
C CYS A 88 -2.40 -0.96 -0.06
N VAL A 89 -2.20 -2.27 0.03
CA VAL A 89 -1.08 -2.89 0.75
C VAL A 89 -0.31 -3.83 -0.17
N GLY A 90 0.98 -3.87 -0.03
CA GLY A 90 1.84 -4.74 -0.86
C GLY A 90 3.26 -4.23 -0.93
N PHE A 91 3.87 -4.33 -2.10
CA PHE A 91 5.27 -4.01 -2.31
C PHE A 91 5.47 -3.08 -3.50
N VAL A 92 6.50 -2.25 -3.40
CA VAL A 92 7.06 -1.48 -4.52
C VAL A 92 8.57 -1.64 -4.50
N GLY A 93 9.12 -2.09 -5.61
CA GLY A 93 10.56 -2.23 -5.82
C GLY A 93 11.07 -1.21 -6.84
N SER A 94 12.32 -0.80 -6.66
CA SER A 94 13.08 -0.02 -7.62
C SER A 94 14.39 -0.75 -7.90
N PHE A 95 14.64 -1.01 -9.18
CA PHE A 95 15.76 -1.80 -9.64
C PHE A 95 16.48 -1.08 -10.77
N LEU A 96 17.75 -1.43 -11.00
CA LEU A 96 18.44 -0.97 -12.21
C LEU A 96 17.68 -1.49 -13.45
N ASP A 97 17.45 -0.62 -14.43
CA ASP A 97 16.84 -1.05 -15.69
C ASP A 97 17.85 -1.87 -16.49
N ASP A 98 17.42 -2.97 -17.10
CA ASP A 98 18.26 -3.92 -17.84
C ASP A 98 19.14 -3.26 -18.92
N ALA A 99 18.69 -2.16 -19.47
CA ALA A 99 19.46 -1.40 -20.47
C ALA A 99 20.75 -0.77 -19.88
N TYR A 100 20.91 -0.76 -18.56
CA TYR A 100 22.06 -0.17 -17.86
C TYR A 100 22.87 -1.16 -17.04
N THR A 101 22.58 -2.47 -17.12
CA THR A 101 23.42 -3.50 -16.51
C THR A 101 24.77 -3.59 -17.21
N LEU A 102 25.84 -3.79 -16.43
CA LEU A 102 27.21 -3.75 -16.96
C LEU A 102 27.56 -4.98 -17.82
N ASP A 103 26.95 -6.10 -17.51
CA ASP A 103 27.20 -7.42 -18.11
C ASP A 103 26.05 -7.91 -19.02
N GLY A 104 25.01 -7.08 -19.20
CA GLY A 104 23.81 -7.43 -19.95
C GLY A 104 22.89 -8.41 -19.22
N SER A 105 23.07 -8.59 -17.90
CA SER A 105 22.19 -9.44 -17.09
C SER A 105 20.77 -8.90 -17.04
N ALA A 106 19.80 -9.81 -16.98
CA ALA A 106 18.41 -9.47 -16.77
C ALA A 106 18.14 -9.18 -15.28
N VAL A 107 17.48 -8.09 -14.96
CA VAL A 107 17.10 -7.69 -13.59
C VAL A 107 15.59 -7.83 -13.39
N LEU A 108 14.79 -7.62 -14.43
CA LEU A 108 13.33 -7.64 -14.34
C LEU A 108 12.79 -9.00 -13.85
N GLU A 109 13.18 -10.10 -14.47
CA GLU A 109 12.65 -11.42 -14.12
C GLU A 109 13.06 -11.86 -12.70
N PRO A 110 14.33 -11.75 -12.27
CA PRO A 110 14.69 -12.04 -10.88
C PRO A 110 13.99 -11.13 -9.87
N SER A 111 13.79 -9.85 -10.18
CA SER A 111 13.04 -8.93 -9.32
C SER A 111 11.57 -9.34 -9.18
N ALA A 112 10.94 -9.76 -10.27
CA ALA A 112 9.58 -10.29 -10.25
C ALA A 112 9.50 -11.61 -9.48
N ALA A 113 10.50 -12.49 -9.64
CA ALA A 113 10.58 -13.75 -8.90
C ALA A 113 10.69 -13.51 -7.40
N LEU A 114 11.53 -12.56 -6.95
CA LEU A 114 11.68 -12.19 -5.55
C LEU A 114 10.38 -11.59 -4.99
N LEU A 115 9.69 -10.73 -5.76
CA LEU A 115 8.38 -10.21 -5.38
C LEU A 115 7.35 -11.34 -5.22
N GLY A 116 7.33 -12.29 -6.15
CA GLY A 116 6.47 -13.48 -6.08
C GLY A 116 6.79 -14.35 -4.87
N GLU A 117 8.05 -14.53 -4.56
CA GLU A 117 8.50 -15.30 -3.39
C GLU A 117 8.03 -14.66 -2.08
N LEU A 118 8.23 -13.34 -1.91
CA LEU A 118 7.75 -12.60 -0.73
C LEU A 118 6.25 -12.74 -0.52
N VAL A 119 5.49 -12.71 -1.61
CA VAL A 119 4.02 -12.71 -1.54
C VAL A 119 3.46 -14.12 -1.39
N LEU A 120 4.03 -15.12 -2.07
CA LEU A 120 3.44 -16.47 -2.16
C LEU A 120 4.11 -17.50 -1.25
N ARG A 121 5.35 -17.29 -0.85
CA ARG A 121 6.14 -18.22 -0.07
C ARG A 121 6.81 -17.56 1.15
N PRO A 122 6.01 -16.94 2.04
CA PRO A 122 6.56 -16.27 3.22
C PRO A 122 7.22 -17.27 4.17
N TYR A 123 8.15 -16.79 4.98
CA TYR A 123 8.72 -17.58 6.06
C TYR A 123 7.66 -17.88 7.13
N THR A 124 7.45 -19.17 7.39
CA THR A 124 6.45 -19.64 8.36
C THR A 124 7.09 -20.53 9.41
N ARG A 125 6.47 -20.60 10.58
CA ARG A 125 6.80 -21.53 11.65
C ARG A 125 5.50 -22.12 12.21
N ASP A 126 5.45 -23.43 12.36
CA ASP A 126 4.27 -24.14 12.90
C ASP A 126 2.95 -23.84 12.17
N GLY A 127 3.03 -23.65 10.84
CA GLY A 127 1.87 -23.43 9.97
C GLY A 127 1.28 -22.01 9.99
N ALA A 128 1.96 -21.05 10.62
CA ALA A 128 1.58 -19.64 10.63
C ALA A 128 2.81 -18.74 10.43
N PHE A 129 2.62 -17.42 10.45
CA PHE A 129 3.75 -16.49 10.46
C PHE A 129 4.65 -16.69 11.68
N CYS A 130 5.97 -16.48 11.50
CA CYS A 130 6.94 -16.57 12.58
C CYS A 130 6.54 -15.61 13.74
N PRO A 131 6.38 -16.15 14.98
CA PRO A 131 5.93 -15.35 16.12
C PRO A 131 6.86 -14.17 16.44
N ASP A 132 8.18 -14.37 16.30
CA ASP A 132 9.16 -13.31 16.58
C ASP A 132 9.07 -12.18 15.56
N TYR A 133 8.94 -12.49 14.27
CA TYR A 133 8.77 -11.48 13.22
C TYR A 133 7.45 -10.73 13.37
N THR A 134 6.37 -11.44 13.63
CA THR A 134 5.06 -10.83 13.87
C THR A 134 5.10 -9.90 15.09
N ARG A 135 5.75 -10.32 16.19
CA ARG A 135 5.89 -9.49 17.39
C ARG A 135 6.67 -8.22 17.11
N GLN A 136 7.84 -8.32 16.48
CA GLN A 136 8.69 -7.17 16.17
C GLN A 136 7.98 -6.17 15.26
N GLU A 137 7.36 -6.64 14.17
CA GLU A 137 6.67 -5.72 13.24
C GLU A 137 5.39 -5.15 13.84
N ARG A 138 4.70 -5.86 14.73
CA ARG A 138 3.59 -5.33 15.50
C ARG A 138 4.03 -4.19 16.42
N GLU A 139 5.14 -4.35 17.14
CA GLU A 139 5.72 -3.31 17.99
C GLU A 139 6.16 -2.09 17.17
N ASN A 140 6.75 -2.33 16.00
CA ASN A 140 7.09 -1.28 15.04
C ASN A 140 5.85 -0.55 14.54
N LEU A 141 4.78 -1.25 14.19
CA LEU A 141 3.51 -0.67 13.76
C LEU A 141 2.89 0.20 14.87
N VAL A 142 2.82 -0.30 16.10
CA VAL A 142 2.34 0.46 17.26
C VAL A 142 3.17 1.73 17.46
N THR A 143 4.48 1.63 17.37
CA THR A 143 5.38 2.78 17.48
C THR A 143 5.14 3.80 16.36
N ARG A 144 4.91 3.35 15.13
CA ARG A 144 4.58 4.24 13.99
C ARG A 144 3.23 4.92 14.17
N ILE A 145 2.22 4.21 14.68
CA ILE A 145 0.91 4.81 14.99
C ILE A 145 1.06 5.90 16.05
N ARG A 146 1.77 5.63 17.14
CA ARG A 146 2.03 6.61 18.21
C ARG A 146 2.84 7.81 17.70
N ALA A 147 3.80 7.58 16.82
CA ALA A 147 4.66 8.64 16.29
C ALA A 147 3.93 9.62 15.35
N GLN A 148 2.73 9.31 14.87
CA GLN A 148 1.94 10.23 14.01
C GLN A 148 1.70 11.58 14.69
N VAL A 149 1.54 11.60 16.01
CA VAL A 149 1.36 12.84 16.77
C VAL A 149 2.59 13.76 16.73
N ASN A 150 3.77 13.29 16.37
CA ASN A 150 4.99 14.09 16.34
C ASN A 150 4.97 15.13 15.21
N ASP A 151 4.37 14.83 14.06
CA ASP A 151 4.07 15.83 13.03
C ASP A 151 2.69 16.45 13.30
N LYS A 152 2.69 17.55 14.03
CA LYS A 152 1.45 18.22 14.46
C LYS A 152 0.59 18.72 13.30
N ARG A 153 1.19 19.09 12.17
CA ARG A 153 0.46 19.52 10.98
C ARG A 153 -0.26 18.35 10.32
N GLN A 154 0.47 17.28 10.09
CA GLN A 154 -0.08 16.05 9.54
C GLN A 154 -1.15 15.45 10.48
N TYR A 155 -0.86 15.45 11.77
CA TYR A 155 -1.78 14.96 12.80
C TYR A 155 -3.11 15.72 12.78
N ALA A 156 -3.08 17.05 12.73
CA ALA A 156 -4.31 17.86 12.64
C ALA A 156 -5.14 17.52 11.38
N GLN A 157 -4.48 17.26 10.24
CA GLN A 157 -5.15 16.85 9.00
C GLN A 157 -5.79 15.45 9.13
N VAL A 158 -5.09 14.50 9.73
CA VAL A 158 -5.63 13.16 9.97
C VAL A 158 -6.82 13.24 10.95
N ARG A 159 -6.71 14.03 12.01
CA ARG A 159 -7.77 14.19 13.01
C ARG A 159 -9.03 14.82 12.42
N VAL A 160 -8.92 15.88 11.61
CA VAL A 160 -10.12 16.48 11.00
C VAL A 160 -10.84 15.51 10.08
N VAL A 161 -10.11 14.68 9.34
CA VAL A 161 -10.70 13.63 8.49
C VAL A 161 -11.38 12.55 9.36
N ALA A 162 -10.73 12.11 10.43
CA ALA A 162 -11.27 11.09 11.33
C ALA A 162 -12.56 11.55 12.01
N GLU A 163 -12.63 12.81 12.47
CA GLU A 163 -13.82 13.38 13.09
C GLU A 163 -14.94 13.63 12.06
N MET A 164 -14.61 14.22 10.93
CA MET A 164 -15.58 14.55 9.89
C MET A 164 -16.20 13.30 9.25
N CYS A 165 -15.46 12.20 9.20
CA CYS A 165 -15.85 10.94 8.57
C CYS A 165 -15.92 9.77 9.59
N ALA A 166 -16.27 10.06 10.86
CA ALA A 166 -16.22 9.07 11.95
C ALA A 166 -17.06 7.80 11.69
N GLY A 167 -18.15 7.91 10.94
CA GLY A 167 -19.01 6.79 10.55
C GLY A 167 -18.70 6.19 9.18
N GLU A 168 -17.62 6.61 8.51
CA GLU A 168 -17.30 6.24 7.15
C GLU A 168 -15.93 5.55 7.06
N PRO A 169 -15.72 4.65 6.10
CA PRO A 169 -14.40 4.06 5.86
C PRO A 169 -13.32 5.12 5.62
N PHE A 170 -13.67 6.25 5.00
CA PHE A 170 -12.74 7.35 4.78
C PHE A 170 -12.18 7.96 6.06
N GLY A 171 -12.87 7.87 7.20
CA GLY A 171 -12.37 8.31 8.51
C GLY A 171 -11.34 7.38 9.14
N VAL A 172 -11.17 6.17 8.63
CA VAL A 172 -10.24 5.17 9.18
C VAL A 172 -8.81 5.47 8.73
N ASP A 173 -7.84 5.44 9.68
CA ASP A 173 -6.43 5.53 9.33
C ASP A 173 -5.94 4.24 8.65
N LYS A 174 -5.06 4.39 7.65
CA LYS A 174 -4.49 3.26 6.91
C LYS A 174 -3.64 2.31 7.74
N LEU A 175 -3.14 2.74 8.88
CA LEU A 175 -2.38 1.90 9.81
C LEU A 175 -3.27 1.28 10.90
N GLY A 176 -4.55 1.63 10.92
CA GLY A 176 -5.46 1.28 12.02
C GLY A 176 -5.20 2.09 13.27
N ASP A 177 -5.56 1.54 14.41
CA ASP A 177 -5.33 2.12 15.72
C ASP A 177 -4.42 1.24 16.59
N GLU A 178 -3.90 1.81 17.67
CA GLU A 178 -2.96 1.16 18.57
C GLU A 178 -3.52 -0.12 19.21
N ALA A 179 -4.78 -0.10 19.65
CA ALA A 179 -5.39 -1.24 20.33
C ALA A 179 -5.58 -2.42 19.37
N SER A 180 -6.08 -2.14 18.16
CA SER A 180 -6.23 -3.14 17.09
C SER A 180 -4.88 -3.72 16.68
N ALA A 181 -3.85 -2.88 16.53
CA ALA A 181 -2.50 -3.32 16.18
C ALA A 181 -1.90 -4.21 17.28
N ALA A 182 -2.01 -3.82 18.56
CA ALA A 182 -1.47 -4.57 19.69
C ALA A 182 -2.13 -5.96 19.87
N ALA A 183 -3.37 -6.13 19.42
CA ALA A 183 -4.14 -7.36 19.53
C ALA A 183 -3.85 -8.39 18.41
N ILE A 184 -2.98 -8.07 17.46
CA ILE A 184 -2.65 -8.97 16.33
C ILE A 184 -1.81 -10.14 16.83
N THR A 185 -2.25 -11.36 16.49
CA THR A 185 -1.50 -12.59 16.72
C THR A 185 -0.98 -13.18 15.41
N PRO A 186 0.07 -14.03 15.43
CA PRO A 186 0.57 -14.69 14.23
C PRO A 186 -0.52 -15.44 13.47
N GLN A 187 -1.42 -16.14 14.18
CA GLN A 187 -2.52 -16.88 13.56
C GLN A 187 -3.54 -15.96 12.90
N LYS A 188 -3.98 -14.89 13.58
CA LYS A 188 -4.91 -13.90 12.97
C LYS A 188 -4.33 -13.28 11.70
N LEU A 189 -3.03 -12.95 11.72
CA LEU A 189 -2.36 -12.39 10.56
C LEU A 189 -2.26 -13.40 9.42
N TRP A 190 -2.01 -14.68 9.75
CA TRP A 190 -1.97 -15.77 8.78
C TRP A 190 -3.34 -16.01 8.11
N ASP A 191 -4.41 -16.04 8.91
CA ASP A 191 -5.77 -16.19 8.39
C ASP A 191 -6.14 -15.01 7.47
N CYS A 192 -5.79 -13.78 7.86
CA CYS A 192 -5.96 -12.60 7.05
C CYS A 192 -5.17 -12.71 5.73
N TYR A 193 -3.91 -13.11 5.77
CA TYR A 193 -3.08 -13.32 4.58
C TYR A 193 -3.71 -14.32 3.62
N GLN A 194 -4.16 -15.47 4.12
CA GLN A 194 -4.83 -16.50 3.32
C GLN A 194 -6.09 -15.95 2.64
N GLN A 195 -6.87 -15.16 3.35
CA GLN A 195 -8.07 -14.51 2.81
C GLN A 195 -7.69 -13.48 1.73
N VAL A 196 -6.74 -12.59 2.02
CA VAL A 196 -6.27 -11.54 1.09
C VAL A 196 -5.78 -12.16 -0.21
N LEU A 197 -4.97 -13.20 -0.17
CA LEU A 197 -4.48 -13.87 -1.37
C LEU A 197 -5.61 -14.44 -2.25
N ARG A 198 -6.73 -14.86 -1.66
CA ARG A 198 -7.87 -15.48 -2.40
C ARG A 198 -8.86 -14.47 -2.93
N THR A 199 -9.08 -13.36 -2.20
CA THR A 199 -10.26 -12.51 -2.44
C THR A 199 -9.93 -11.07 -2.81
N ALA A 200 -8.72 -10.58 -2.52
CA ALA A 200 -8.39 -9.20 -2.82
C ALA A 200 -8.15 -8.97 -4.31
N PRO A 201 -8.71 -7.93 -4.92
CA PRO A 201 -8.22 -7.44 -6.21
C PRO A 201 -6.75 -7.07 -6.13
N ILE A 202 -6.02 -7.32 -7.23
CA ILE A 202 -4.57 -7.12 -7.29
C ILE A 202 -4.24 -6.18 -8.45
N GLU A 203 -3.41 -5.18 -8.17
CA GLU A 203 -2.82 -4.30 -9.18
C GLU A 203 -1.30 -4.49 -9.21
N PHE A 204 -0.80 -4.97 -10.34
CA PHE A 204 0.61 -4.88 -10.67
C PHE A 204 0.89 -3.55 -11.35
N TYR A 205 2.03 -2.97 -11.07
CA TYR A 205 2.50 -1.75 -11.68
C TYR A 205 3.95 -1.92 -12.14
N TYR A 206 4.23 -1.53 -13.37
CA TYR A 206 5.57 -1.46 -13.92
C TYR A 206 5.82 -0.09 -14.54
N CYS A 207 7.02 0.45 -14.35
CA CYS A 207 7.51 1.61 -15.08
C CYS A 207 8.99 1.39 -15.41
N GLY A 208 9.33 1.35 -16.70
CA GLY A 208 10.69 1.09 -17.17
C GLY A 208 10.77 0.91 -18.66
N SER A 209 11.91 0.42 -19.16
CA SER A 209 12.19 0.28 -20.59
C SER A 209 11.75 -1.05 -21.20
N ALA A 210 11.45 -2.06 -20.36
CA ALA A 210 11.15 -3.41 -20.86
C ALA A 210 9.84 -3.44 -21.69
N PRO A 211 9.80 -4.24 -22.76
CA PRO A 211 8.60 -4.45 -23.56
C PRO A 211 7.46 -5.04 -22.74
N LEU A 212 6.21 -4.63 -23.03
CA LEU A 212 5.01 -5.06 -22.31
C LEU A 212 4.92 -6.58 -22.16
N GLU A 213 5.16 -7.32 -23.24
CA GLU A 213 5.04 -8.81 -23.21
C GLU A 213 6.04 -9.45 -22.26
N ARG A 214 7.24 -8.88 -22.14
CA ARG A 214 8.24 -9.35 -21.19
C ARG A 214 7.84 -9.07 -19.75
N VAL A 215 7.32 -7.86 -19.47
CA VAL A 215 6.78 -7.52 -18.16
C VAL A 215 5.60 -8.42 -17.80
N ARG A 216 4.70 -8.64 -18.76
CA ARG A 216 3.55 -9.52 -18.58
C ARG A 216 3.99 -10.95 -18.24
N ALA A 217 4.97 -11.49 -18.97
CA ALA A 217 5.50 -12.83 -18.70
C ALA A 217 6.12 -12.93 -17.29
N ALA A 218 6.90 -11.91 -16.88
CA ALA A 218 7.52 -11.88 -15.56
C ALA A 218 6.49 -11.88 -14.42
N VAL A 219 5.41 -11.10 -14.52
CA VAL A 219 4.37 -11.08 -13.48
C VAL A 219 3.40 -12.26 -13.59
N GLN A 220 3.27 -12.90 -14.77
CA GLN A 220 2.38 -14.05 -14.97
C GLN A 220 2.76 -15.22 -14.05
N ALA A 221 4.06 -15.45 -13.82
CA ALA A 221 4.52 -16.49 -12.90
C ALA A 221 4.01 -16.27 -11.46
N ILE A 222 3.85 -15.00 -11.02
CA ILE A 222 3.24 -14.68 -9.73
C ILE A 222 1.74 -14.98 -9.77
N VAL A 223 1.08 -14.56 -10.85
CA VAL A 223 -0.37 -14.76 -11.05
C VAL A 223 -0.74 -16.25 -11.05
N ASP A 224 0.06 -17.09 -11.71
CA ASP A 224 -0.14 -18.53 -11.78
C ASP A 224 0.02 -19.22 -10.41
N GLY A 225 0.79 -18.61 -9.50
CA GLY A 225 0.97 -19.07 -8.12
C GLY A 225 -0.12 -18.61 -7.15
N LEU A 226 -1.03 -17.74 -7.56
CA LEU A 226 -2.13 -17.27 -6.69
C LEU A 226 -3.14 -18.39 -6.43
N PRO A 227 -3.62 -18.54 -5.19
CA PRO A 227 -4.66 -19.52 -4.90
C PRO A 227 -5.97 -19.15 -5.62
N ALA A 228 -6.74 -20.17 -5.99
CA ALA A 228 -8.06 -19.99 -6.54
C ALA A 228 -8.95 -19.22 -5.56
N GLY A 229 -9.75 -18.30 -6.09
CA GLY A 229 -10.67 -17.48 -5.29
C GLY A 229 -11.40 -16.46 -6.14
N GLU A 230 -12.44 -15.88 -5.61
CA GLU A 230 -13.23 -14.86 -6.26
C GLU A 230 -12.75 -13.47 -5.82
N ARG A 231 -12.26 -12.66 -6.77
CA ARG A 231 -11.78 -11.30 -6.55
C ARG A 231 -12.82 -10.29 -7.06
N ALA A 232 -13.80 -10.01 -6.21
CA ALA A 232 -14.83 -9.04 -6.55
C ALA A 232 -14.28 -7.59 -6.47
N PRO A 233 -14.73 -6.69 -7.34
CA PRO A 233 -14.44 -5.27 -7.21
C PRO A 233 -14.88 -4.76 -5.85
N LEU A 234 -14.12 -3.81 -5.29
CA LEU A 234 -14.50 -3.17 -4.04
C LEU A 234 -15.79 -2.37 -4.23
N ALA A 235 -16.73 -2.56 -3.31
CA ALA A 235 -17.94 -1.75 -3.28
C ALA A 235 -17.61 -0.28 -3.05
N ARG A 236 -18.35 0.62 -3.70
CA ARG A 236 -18.26 2.04 -3.39
C ARG A 236 -19.07 2.29 -2.11
N PRO A 237 -18.46 2.79 -1.04
CA PRO A 237 -19.19 3.07 0.18
C PRO A 237 -20.13 4.28 -0.01
N GLU A 238 -21.20 4.30 0.76
CA GLU A 238 -22.08 5.45 0.82
C GLU A 238 -21.38 6.62 1.53
N LYS A 239 -21.54 7.82 0.98
CA LYS A 239 -21.01 9.04 1.57
C LYS A 239 -21.99 9.58 2.60
N GLY A 240 -21.48 9.94 3.75
CA GLY A 240 -22.27 10.64 4.76
C GLY A 240 -22.64 12.07 4.32
N ASN A 241 -23.73 12.58 4.88
CA ASN A 241 -24.14 13.95 4.66
C ASN A 241 -23.31 14.93 5.50
N ALA A 242 -23.26 16.19 5.06
CA ALA A 242 -22.70 17.25 5.88
C ALA A 242 -23.54 17.43 7.17
N PRO A 243 -22.93 17.65 8.33
CA PRO A 243 -23.66 17.93 9.56
C PRO A 243 -24.40 19.27 9.44
N ALA A 244 -25.55 19.39 10.13
CA ALA A 244 -26.37 20.60 10.11
C ALA A 244 -25.67 21.84 10.74
N GLN A 245 -24.68 21.58 11.60
CA GLN A 245 -23.87 22.60 12.25
C GLN A 245 -22.40 22.20 12.23
N PRO A 246 -21.47 23.21 12.20
CA PRO A 246 -20.04 22.92 12.31
C PRO A 246 -19.71 22.21 13.62
N CYS A 247 -18.89 21.17 13.53
CA CYS A 247 -18.32 20.49 14.70
C CYS A 247 -16.94 21.10 14.99
N ARG A 248 -16.63 21.37 16.25
CA ARG A 248 -15.33 21.86 16.71
C ARG A 248 -14.77 20.88 17.73
N VAL A 249 -13.58 20.38 17.46
CA VAL A 249 -12.82 19.51 18.36
C VAL A 249 -11.51 20.21 18.72
N GLU A 250 -11.16 20.21 20.00
CA GLU A 250 -9.91 20.78 20.51
C GLU A 250 -9.14 19.72 21.28
N GLU A 251 -7.86 19.60 20.95
CA GLU A 251 -6.92 18.73 21.65
C GLU A 251 -5.76 19.57 22.19
N ALA A 252 -5.55 19.52 23.50
CA ALA A 252 -4.43 20.21 24.15
C ALA A 252 -3.17 19.33 24.03
N LEU A 253 -2.13 19.88 23.42
CA LEU A 253 -0.82 19.24 23.26
C LEU A 253 0.27 20.20 23.77
N ASP A 254 1.37 19.66 24.26
CA ASP A 254 2.54 20.46 24.66
C ASP A 254 3.27 20.96 23.40
N VAL A 255 2.84 22.11 22.89
CA VAL A 255 3.36 22.72 21.66
C VAL A 255 3.40 24.23 21.77
N THR A 256 4.36 24.88 21.13
CA THR A 256 4.49 26.34 21.10
C THR A 256 3.56 27.01 20.09
N GLN A 257 3.05 26.27 19.12
CA GLN A 257 2.17 26.77 18.05
C GLN A 257 0.92 25.93 17.91
N GLY A 258 -0.27 26.56 18.00
CA GLY A 258 -1.52 25.91 17.62
C GLY A 258 -1.55 25.51 16.14
N LYS A 259 -2.22 24.42 15.84
CA LYS A 259 -2.50 23.96 14.47
C LYS A 259 -4.01 23.89 14.29
N LEU A 260 -4.53 24.56 13.27
CA LEU A 260 -5.93 24.52 12.87
C LEU A 260 -6.06 23.76 11.56
N ALA A 261 -6.94 22.78 11.52
CA ALA A 261 -7.36 22.12 10.29
C ALA A 261 -8.89 22.27 10.17
N MET A 262 -9.37 22.58 8.97
CA MET A 262 -10.79 22.70 8.67
C MET A 262 -11.13 21.78 7.50
N GLY A 263 -12.23 21.03 7.63
CA GLY A 263 -12.76 20.15 6.60
C GLY A 263 -14.14 20.58 6.15
N PHE A 264 -14.39 20.47 4.85
CA PHE A 264 -15.68 20.79 4.22
C PHE A 264 -16.12 19.64 3.34
N ARG A 265 -17.42 19.29 3.39
CA ARG A 265 -18.02 18.36 2.44
C ARG A 265 -18.58 19.16 1.27
N THR A 266 -17.98 19.01 0.12
CA THR A 266 -18.36 19.75 -1.09
C THR A 266 -19.41 19.04 -1.93
N GLY A 267 -19.56 17.73 -1.76
CA GLY A 267 -20.38 16.89 -2.63
C GLY A 267 -19.77 16.66 -4.03
N ILE A 268 -18.60 17.24 -4.30
CA ILE A 268 -17.92 17.15 -5.60
C ILE A 268 -16.89 16.02 -5.55
N ASP A 269 -16.97 15.10 -6.50
CA ASP A 269 -15.99 14.04 -6.71
C ASP A 269 -14.92 14.43 -7.74
N ALA A 270 -13.79 13.70 -7.74
CA ALA A 270 -12.71 13.91 -8.71
C ALA A 270 -13.13 13.69 -10.19
N TRP A 271 -14.29 13.08 -10.41
CA TRP A 271 -14.86 12.81 -11.73
C TRP A 271 -15.94 13.80 -12.14
N ASP A 272 -16.34 14.72 -11.25
CA ASP A 272 -17.38 15.70 -11.52
C ASP A 272 -16.83 16.84 -12.40
N GLU A 273 -17.70 17.40 -13.22
CA GLU A 273 -17.36 18.54 -14.09
C GLU A 273 -16.89 19.77 -13.28
N ASP A 274 -17.39 19.93 -12.07
CA ASP A 274 -17.04 21.04 -11.17
C ASP A 274 -15.72 20.83 -10.39
N TYR A 275 -15.10 19.65 -10.48
CA TYR A 275 -13.86 19.37 -9.77
C TYR A 275 -12.71 20.33 -10.12
N PRO A 276 -12.46 20.70 -11.39
CA PRO A 276 -11.43 21.66 -11.73
C PRO A 276 -11.69 23.06 -11.11
N ALA A 277 -12.96 23.49 -11.03
CA ALA A 277 -13.33 24.74 -10.39
C ALA A 277 -13.08 24.71 -8.89
N LEU A 278 -13.39 23.60 -8.22
CA LEU A 278 -13.06 23.38 -6.80
C LEU A 278 -11.54 23.43 -6.56
N MET A 279 -10.74 22.83 -7.43
CA MET A 279 -9.28 22.86 -7.30
C MET A 279 -8.71 24.27 -7.49
N LEU A 280 -9.28 25.07 -8.41
CA LEU A 280 -8.92 26.48 -8.58
C LEU A 280 -9.29 27.30 -7.33
N LEU A 281 -10.49 27.10 -6.77
CA LEU A 281 -10.91 27.77 -5.54
C LEU A 281 -9.95 27.46 -4.39
N LEU A 282 -9.58 26.20 -4.19
CA LEU A 282 -8.62 25.79 -3.17
C LEU A 282 -7.25 26.41 -3.37
N SER A 283 -6.80 26.54 -4.60
CA SER A 283 -5.54 27.21 -4.95
C SER A 283 -5.59 28.70 -4.58
N LEU A 284 -6.70 29.39 -4.88
CA LEU A 284 -6.87 30.82 -4.56
C LEU A 284 -6.90 31.11 -3.07
N ILE A 285 -7.47 30.22 -2.26
CA ILE A 285 -7.51 30.36 -0.80
C ILE A 285 -6.11 30.23 -0.18
N HIS A 286 -5.19 29.51 -0.83
CA HIS A 286 -3.83 29.30 -0.35
C HIS A 286 -2.79 30.30 -0.91
N ILE A 287 -3.20 31.23 -1.75
CA ILE A 287 -2.33 32.33 -2.22
C ILE A 287 -2.30 33.40 -1.11
N SER A 288 -1.33 33.32 -0.21
CA SER A 288 -1.01 34.34 0.79
C SER A 288 0.49 34.56 0.85
#